data_756663e96fff00d2753bdbddd4773b64
#
_entry.id   756663e96fff00d2753bdbddd4773b64
#
_cell.length_a   1.000
_cell.length_b   1.000
_cell.length_c   1.000
_cell.angle_alpha   90.00
_cell.angle_beta   90.00
_cell.angle_gamma   90.00
#
_symmetry.space_group_name_H-M   'P 1'
#
loop_
_entity.id
_entity.type
_entity.pdbx_description
1 polymer ?
#
loop_
_entity_poly.entity_id
_entity_poly.type
_entity_poly.pdbx_seq_one_letter_code
_entity_poly.pdbx_strand_id
1 'polypeptide(L)'
;RTSVRAYRDCPVGADTVELLLRAAMAAPSAMNRQPWVFVVVDDKALLQKFADSLQYAKMAASAPLAVVVCADLTRNPGASGDWWVMDASAASENLLLAAHAVGLGAVWTGVYPRSERVKAVRTILGLPESVVPLNVIPIGYPAQTPEPKQKWNPGNIRRNGWTR
;
A
#
# COMPACT_ATOMS: atom_id res chain seq x y z
N ARG A 1 -14.33 -4.00 -0.72
CA ARG A 1 -13.15 -3.77 0.11
C ARG A 1 -13.40 -2.60 1.09
N THR A 2 -13.04 -2.79 2.35
CA THR A 2 -13.05 -1.77 3.40
C THR A 2 -11.64 -1.65 4.01
N SER A 3 -11.36 -0.52 4.67
CA SER A 3 -10.12 -0.35 5.44
C SER A 3 -10.26 -1.00 6.80
N VAL A 4 -9.42 -1.97 7.10
CA VAL A 4 -9.36 -2.68 8.39
C VAL A 4 -8.18 -2.15 9.19
N ARG A 5 -8.41 -1.85 10.47
CA ARG A 5 -7.41 -1.25 11.36
C ARG A 5 -7.26 -1.98 12.71
N ALA A 6 -7.89 -3.14 12.84
CA ALA A 6 -7.72 -4.01 14.00
C ALA A 6 -7.51 -5.43 13.49
N TYR A 7 -6.47 -6.09 13.98
CA TYR A 7 -6.01 -7.38 13.50
C TYR A 7 -5.99 -8.38 14.65
N ARG A 8 -6.19 -9.65 14.31
CA ARG A 8 -5.96 -10.78 15.24
C ARG A 8 -4.46 -11.00 15.33
N ASP A 9 -4.00 -11.45 16.49
CA ASP A 9 -2.61 -11.89 16.67
C ASP A 9 -2.44 -13.29 16.04
N CYS A 10 -2.35 -13.29 14.73
CA CYS A 10 -2.23 -14.50 13.92
C CYS A 10 -1.33 -14.18 12.71
N PRO A 11 -0.25 -14.96 12.49
CA PRO A 11 0.65 -14.72 11.38
C PRO A 11 -0.05 -14.97 10.03
N VAL A 12 0.39 -14.26 9.00
CA VAL A 12 -0.03 -14.50 7.61
C VAL A 12 1.01 -15.41 6.96
N GLY A 13 0.55 -16.55 6.41
CA GLY A 13 1.45 -17.52 5.79
C GLY A 13 2.19 -16.98 4.57
N ALA A 14 3.40 -17.48 4.34
CA ALA A 14 4.28 -17.03 3.25
C ALA A 14 3.63 -17.16 1.88
N ASP A 15 2.92 -18.25 1.60
CA ASP A 15 2.20 -18.44 0.32
C ASP A 15 1.14 -17.38 0.09
N THR A 16 0.45 -16.96 1.16
CA THR A 16 -0.54 -15.88 1.10
C THR A 16 0.15 -14.54 0.80
N VAL A 17 1.28 -14.26 1.45
CA VAL A 17 2.07 -13.05 1.17
C VAL A 17 2.53 -13.03 -0.29
N GLU A 18 3.04 -14.16 -0.81
CA GLU A 18 3.44 -14.28 -2.22
C GLU A 18 2.25 -14.01 -3.16
N LEU A 19 1.07 -14.58 -2.88
CA LEU A 19 -0.13 -14.33 -3.67
C LEU A 19 -0.48 -12.84 -3.71
N LEU A 20 -0.41 -12.14 -2.57
CA LEU A 20 -0.66 -10.70 -2.52
C LEU A 20 0.34 -9.91 -3.37
N LEU A 21 1.61 -10.27 -3.31
CA LEU A 21 2.66 -9.60 -4.09
C LEU A 21 2.52 -9.88 -5.58
N ARG A 22 2.16 -11.10 -5.98
CA ARG A 22 1.85 -11.44 -7.38
C ARG A 22 0.68 -10.62 -7.91
N ALA A 23 -0.39 -10.46 -7.12
CA ALA A 23 -1.52 -9.61 -7.49
C ALA A 23 -1.10 -8.13 -7.64
N ALA A 24 -0.27 -7.63 -6.72
CA ALA A 24 0.27 -6.27 -6.80
C ALA A 24 1.10 -6.07 -8.08
N MET A 25 1.99 -7.01 -8.40
CA MET A 25 2.85 -6.97 -9.59
C MET A 25 2.09 -7.15 -10.91
N ALA A 26 0.84 -7.63 -10.89
CA ALA A 26 -0.03 -7.70 -12.06
C ALA A 26 -0.63 -6.34 -12.45
N ALA A 27 -0.34 -5.27 -11.72
CA ALA A 27 -0.78 -3.92 -12.05
C ALA A 27 -0.19 -3.44 -13.39
N PRO A 28 -0.88 -2.58 -14.14
CA PRO A 28 -0.30 -1.90 -15.29
C PRO A 28 0.73 -0.85 -14.80
N SER A 29 1.71 -0.55 -15.65
CA SER A 29 2.63 0.56 -15.42
C SER A 29 2.95 1.30 -16.71
N ALA A 30 3.28 2.57 -16.62
CA ALA A 30 3.65 3.39 -17.77
C ALA A 30 4.80 2.73 -18.54
N MET A 31 4.60 2.48 -19.82
CA MET A 31 5.54 1.77 -20.72
C MET A 31 6.02 0.41 -20.16
N ASN A 32 5.22 -0.24 -19.32
CA ASN A 32 5.56 -1.50 -18.64
C ASN A 32 6.89 -1.43 -17.86
N ARG A 33 7.21 -0.29 -17.27
CA ARG A 33 8.48 -0.08 -16.54
C ARG A 33 8.54 -0.76 -15.19
N GLN A 34 7.39 -1.05 -14.58
CA GLN A 34 7.28 -1.80 -13.33
C GLN A 34 8.20 -1.23 -12.23
N PRO A 35 8.07 0.07 -11.90
CA PRO A 35 9.01 0.74 -10.99
C PRO A 35 8.85 0.31 -9.53
N TRP A 36 7.77 -0.38 -9.20
CA TRP A 36 7.46 -0.81 -7.84
C TRP A 36 8.51 -1.74 -7.24
N VAL A 37 8.75 -1.51 -5.96
CA VAL A 37 9.51 -2.38 -5.06
C VAL A 37 8.65 -2.57 -3.81
N PHE A 38 8.58 -3.79 -3.32
CA PHE A 38 7.80 -4.11 -2.13
C PHE A 38 8.74 -4.52 -1.01
N VAL A 39 8.61 -3.89 0.16
CA VAL A 39 9.29 -4.33 1.37
C VAL A 39 8.26 -4.95 2.29
N VAL A 40 8.37 -6.25 2.51
CA VAL A 40 7.55 -6.98 3.48
C VAL A 40 8.20 -6.84 4.85
N VAL A 41 7.43 -6.40 5.84
CA VAL A 41 7.89 -6.17 7.19
C VAL A 41 7.01 -6.97 8.15
N ASP A 42 7.55 -7.99 8.79
CA ASP A 42 6.94 -8.80 9.83
C ASP A 42 7.69 -8.70 11.18
N ASP A 43 8.79 -7.95 11.20
CA ASP A 43 9.52 -7.61 12.42
C ASP A 43 8.69 -6.65 13.29
N LYS A 44 8.32 -7.10 14.49
CA LYS A 44 7.48 -6.33 15.43
C LYS A 44 8.10 -4.99 15.84
N ALA A 45 9.42 -4.91 15.92
CA ALA A 45 10.10 -3.66 16.28
C ALA A 45 10.01 -2.63 15.14
N LEU A 46 10.11 -3.07 13.89
CA LEU A 46 9.92 -2.20 12.72
C LEU A 46 8.45 -1.76 12.58
N LEU A 47 7.50 -2.67 12.79
CA LEU A 47 6.07 -2.36 12.78
C LEU A 47 5.71 -1.32 13.87
N GLN A 48 6.32 -1.45 15.06
CA GLN A 48 6.17 -0.47 16.14
C GLN A 48 6.75 0.90 15.74
N LYS A 49 7.93 0.93 15.10
CA LYS A 49 8.53 2.18 14.62
C LYS A 49 7.63 2.89 13.59
N PHE A 50 6.94 2.15 12.69
CA PHE A 50 5.95 2.75 11.81
C PHE A 50 4.78 3.38 12.58
N ALA A 51 4.26 2.66 13.58
CA ALA A 51 3.17 3.16 14.41
C ALA A 51 3.57 4.43 15.18
N ASP A 52 4.80 4.52 15.65
CA ASP A 52 5.30 5.67 16.40
C ASP A 52 5.57 6.89 15.50
N SER A 53 6.12 6.65 14.31
CA SER A 53 6.58 7.70 13.40
C SER A 53 5.49 8.21 12.45
N LEU A 54 4.45 7.42 12.16
CA LEU A 54 3.43 7.76 11.19
C LEU A 54 2.07 7.96 11.86
N GLN A 55 1.57 9.18 11.85
CA GLN A 55 0.33 9.58 12.51
C GLN A 55 -0.87 8.65 12.22
N TYR A 56 -0.97 8.17 10.97
CA TYR A 56 -2.11 7.37 10.51
C TYR A 56 -1.80 5.87 10.37
N ALA A 57 -0.65 5.41 10.89
CA ALA A 57 -0.24 4.01 10.85
C ALA A 57 -0.20 3.33 12.22
N LYS A 58 -0.92 3.87 13.22
CA LYS A 58 -0.93 3.33 14.61
C LYS A 58 -1.25 1.84 14.67
N MET A 59 -2.11 1.35 13.77
CA MET A 59 -2.50 -0.05 13.71
C MET A 59 -1.38 -0.97 13.22
N ALA A 60 -0.29 -0.44 12.68
CA ALA A 60 0.87 -1.26 12.30
C ALA A 60 1.46 -2.02 13.49
N ALA A 61 1.44 -1.43 14.70
CA ALA A 61 1.92 -2.09 15.92
C ALA A 61 1.19 -3.40 16.25
N SER A 62 -0.09 -3.53 15.86
CA SER A 62 -0.90 -4.73 16.10
C SER A 62 -1.04 -5.62 14.86
N ALA A 63 -0.54 -5.21 13.72
CA ALA A 63 -0.57 -6.01 12.50
C ALA A 63 0.51 -7.10 12.55
N PRO A 64 0.22 -8.33 12.03
CA PRO A 64 1.22 -9.36 11.90
C PRO A 64 2.27 -9.05 10.83
N LEU A 65 1.92 -8.22 9.84
CA LEU A 65 2.85 -7.72 8.84
C LEU A 65 2.37 -6.40 8.23
N ALA A 66 3.29 -5.72 7.55
CA ALA A 66 2.98 -4.63 6.63
C ALA A 66 3.74 -4.80 5.32
N VAL A 67 3.15 -4.36 4.22
CA VAL A 67 3.84 -4.20 2.94
C VAL A 67 4.05 -2.71 2.69
N VAL A 68 5.31 -2.31 2.51
CA VAL A 68 5.66 -0.95 2.08
C VAL A 68 5.81 -0.97 0.57
N VAL A 69 4.91 -0.27 -0.12
CA VAL A 69 4.99 -0.12 -1.57
C VAL A 69 5.86 1.08 -1.88
N CYS A 70 6.94 0.84 -2.59
CA CYS A 70 7.92 1.84 -3.00
C CYS A 70 8.03 1.89 -4.53
N ALA A 71 8.68 2.91 -5.04
CA ALA A 71 9.19 2.93 -6.41
C ALA A 71 10.70 3.14 -6.42
N ASP A 72 11.38 2.37 -7.25
CA ASP A 72 12.77 2.60 -7.61
C ASP A 72 12.81 3.52 -8.84
N LEU A 73 13.21 4.76 -8.62
CA LEU A 73 13.22 5.79 -9.65
C LEU A 73 14.29 5.54 -10.73
N THR A 74 15.26 4.67 -10.49
CA THR A 74 16.24 4.28 -11.51
C THR A 74 15.61 3.49 -12.64
N ARG A 75 14.48 2.83 -12.39
CA ARG A 75 13.70 2.10 -13.40
C ARG A 75 12.84 3.01 -14.27
N ASN A 76 12.84 4.32 -13.99
CA ASN A 76 12.06 5.31 -14.72
C ASN A 76 12.93 6.47 -15.26
N PRO A 77 14.08 6.21 -15.90
CA PRO A 77 14.98 7.26 -16.36
C PRO A 77 14.30 8.11 -17.45
N GLY A 78 14.38 9.43 -17.29
CA GLY A 78 13.89 10.39 -18.29
C GLY A 78 12.38 10.58 -18.32
N ALA A 79 11.62 10.00 -17.41
CA ALA A 79 10.21 10.32 -17.27
C ALA A 79 10.06 11.65 -16.54
N SER A 80 9.69 12.68 -17.28
CA SER A 80 9.15 13.89 -16.69
C SER A 80 7.78 13.56 -16.09
N GLY A 81 7.67 13.52 -14.77
CA GLY A 81 6.40 13.35 -14.09
C GLY A 81 6.35 12.19 -13.09
N ASP A 82 5.32 12.23 -12.27
CA ASP A 82 5.09 11.29 -11.17
C ASP A 82 4.34 10.01 -11.62
N TRP A 83 4.63 9.48 -12.83
CA TRP A 83 4.01 8.24 -13.34
C TRP A 83 4.18 7.09 -12.36
N TRP A 84 5.31 7.00 -11.68
CA TRP A 84 5.57 6.00 -10.67
C TRP A 84 4.53 6.01 -9.53
N VAL A 85 3.96 7.17 -9.22
CA VAL A 85 2.91 7.30 -8.20
C VAL A 85 1.65 6.58 -8.66
N MET A 86 1.28 6.73 -9.95
CA MET A 86 0.13 6.04 -10.53
C MET A 86 0.38 4.55 -10.61
N ASP A 87 1.56 4.13 -11.08
CA ASP A 87 1.96 2.72 -11.19
C ASP A 87 1.94 2.05 -9.82
N ALA A 88 2.60 2.63 -8.82
CA ALA A 88 2.64 2.10 -7.46
C ALA A 88 1.27 2.16 -6.75
N SER A 89 0.42 3.13 -7.11
CA SER A 89 -0.97 3.19 -6.61
C SER A 89 -1.82 2.07 -7.18
N ALA A 90 -1.67 1.75 -8.46
CA ALA A 90 -2.36 0.63 -9.09
C ALA A 90 -1.94 -0.70 -8.43
N ALA A 91 -0.64 -0.90 -8.21
CA ALA A 91 -0.11 -2.07 -7.50
C ALA A 91 -0.63 -2.16 -6.06
N SER A 92 -0.71 -1.02 -5.35
CA SER A 92 -1.26 -0.95 -3.98
C SER A 92 -2.73 -1.34 -3.93
N GLU A 93 -3.57 -0.88 -4.88
CA GLU A 93 -4.99 -1.25 -4.89
C GLU A 93 -5.18 -2.72 -5.25
N ASN A 94 -4.40 -3.28 -6.19
CA ASN A 94 -4.42 -4.71 -6.47
C ASN A 94 -4.10 -5.53 -5.20
N LEU A 95 -3.08 -5.12 -4.44
CA LEU A 95 -2.72 -5.76 -3.17
C LEU A 95 -3.86 -5.70 -2.15
N LEU A 96 -4.52 -4.54 -2.02
CA LEU A 96 -5.64 -4.35 -1.10
C LEU A 96 -6.87 -5.18 -1.49
N LEU A 97 -7.15 -5.31 -2.79
CA LEU A 97 -8.23 -6.14 -3.32
C LEU A 97 -7.93 -7.62 -3.11
N ALA A 98 -6.71 -8.05 -3.39
CA ALA A 98 -6.28 -9.43 -3.16
C ALA A 98 -6.35 -9.81 -1.67
N ALA A 99 -5.88 -8.95 -0.77
CA ALA A 99 -6.00 -9.17 0.67
C ALA A 99 -7.46 -9.38 1.09
N HIS A 100 -8.36 -8.54 0.59
CA HIS A 100 -9.79 -8.67 0.86
C HIS A 100 -10.37 -9.98 0.31
N ALA A 101 -9.98 -10.36 -0.90
CA ALA A 101 -10.48 -11.57 -1.57
C ALA A 101 -10.09 -12.86 -0.82
N VAL A 102 -8.94 -12.87 -0.14
CA VAL A 102 -8.48 -14.03 0.65
C VAL A 102 -8.86 -13.92 2.14
N GLY A 103 -9.78 -13.01 2.50
CA GLY A 103 -10.27 -12.87 3.87
C GLY A 103 -9.36 -12.09 4.82
N LEU A 104 -8.30 -11.44 4.30
CA LEU A 104 -7.47 -10.54 5.08
C LEU A 104 -8.03 -9.11 5.12
N GLY A 105 -7.68 -8.40 6.18
CA GLY A 105 -7.90 -6.97 6.33
C GLY A 105 -6.63 -6.20 6.04
N ALA A 106 -6.77 -5.06 5.39
CA ALA A 106 -5.67 -4.15 5.11
C ALA A 106 -6.14 -2.69 5.07
N VAL A 107 -5.18 -1.76 5.20
CA VAL A 107 -5.45 -0.34 5.06
C VAL A 107 -4.28 0.38 4.40
N TRP A 108 -4.57 1.28 3.48
CA TRP A 108 -3.60 2.21 2.91
C TRP A 108 -3.26 3.31 3.91
N THR A 109 -2.00 3.42 4.33
CA THR A 109 -1.51 4.57 5.09
C THR A 109 -0.51 5.35 4.24
N GLY A 110 -0.87 6.58 3.86
CA GLY A 110 -0.11 7.38 2.91
C GLY A 110 1.21 7.89 3.50
N VAL A 111 2.28 7.73 2.73
CA VAL A 111 3.62 8.26 3.01
C VAL A 111 3.95 9.40 2.07
N TYR A 112 4.06 9.15 0.78
CA TYR A 112 4.22 10.20 -0.25
C TYR A 112 2.92 10.99 -0.41
N PRO A 113 2.95 12.30 -0.67
CA PRO A 113 4.11 13.16 -0.93
C PRO A 113 4.69 13.89 0.30
N ARG A 114 4.39 13.47 1.51
CA ARG A 114 4.85 14.14 2.72
C ARG A 114 6.32 13.81 2.99
N SER A 115 7.20 14.81 2.83
CA SER A 115 8.66 14.64 2.94
C SER A 115 9.09 14.09 4.31
N GLU A 116 8.45 14.52 5.39
CA GLU A 116 8.72 14.02 6.74
C GLU A 116 8.39 12.54 6.90
N ARG A 117 7.31 12.06 6.26
CA ARG A 117 6.93 10.64 6.29
C ARG A 117 7.84 9.79 5.41
N VAL A 118 8.18 10.30 4.21
CA VAL A 118 9.15 9.65 3.31
C VAL A 118 10.47 9.46 4.02
N LYS A 119 10.98 10.52 4.70
CA LYS A 119 12.23 10.45 5.47
C LYS A 119 12.13 9.43 6.62
N ALA A 120 11.02 9.42 7.36
CA ALA A 120 10.82 8.47 8.46
C ALA A 120 10.87 7.01 7.96
N VAL A 121 10.12 6.68 6.90
CA VAL A 121 10.09 5.31 6.35
C VAL A 121 11.45 4.92 5.77
N ARG A 122 12.14 5.83 5.08
CA ARG A 122 13.51 5.59 4.61
C ARG A 122 14.46 5.25 5.74
N THR A 123 14.42 6.03 6.82
CA THR A 123 15.29 5.81 7.98
C THR A 123 14.98 4.47 8.65
N ILE A 124 13.70 4.12 8.83
CA ILE A 124 13.29 2.87 9.46
C ILE A 124 13.78 1.65 8.67
N LEU A 125 13.69 1.71 7.34
CA LEU A 125 13.99 0.58 6.46
C LEU A 125 15.37 0.62 5.81
N GLY A 126 16.15 1.69 5.99
CA GLY A 126 17.45 1.84 5.32
C GLY A 126 17.32 1.94 3.79
N LEU A 127 16.25 2.57 3.28
CA LEU A 127 16.03 2.64 1.83
C LEU A 127 17.05 3.57 1.16
N PRO A 128 17.61 3.19 -0.01
CA PRO A 128 18.48 4.06 -0.78
C PRO A 128 17.72 5.29 -1.31
N GLU A 129 18.45 6.32 -1.69
CA GLU A 129 17.86 7.60 -2.12
C GLU A 129 16.96 7.45 -3.36
N SER A 130 17.32 6.53 -4.27
CA SER A 130 16.54 6.22 -5.47
C SER A 130 15.19 5.54 -5.20
N VAL A 131 14.99 4.98 -4.00
CA VAL A 131 13.76 4.27 -3.64
C VAL A 131 12.86 5.17 -2.80
N VAL A 132 11.66 5.46 -3.32
CA VAL A 132 10.70 6.36 -2.68
C VAL A 132 9.49 5.56 -2.19
N PRO A 133 9.20 5.54 -0.88
CA PRO A 133 8.03 4.86 -0.35
C PRO A 133 6.75 5.66 -0.64
N LEU A 134 5.75 5.00 -1.25
CA LEU A 134 4.43 5.56 -1.52
C LEU A 134 3.51 5.46 -0.31
N ASN A 135 3.45 4.27 0.28
CA ASN A 135 2.56 3.98 1.41
C ASN A 135 3.11 2.83 2.27
N VAL A 136 2.55 2.68 3.45
CA VAL A 136 2.67 1.49 4.30
C VAL A 136 1.29 0.85 4.39
N ILE A 137 1.19 -0.43 4.13
CA ILE A 137 -0.06 -1.19 4.15
C ILE A 137 0.02 -2.28 5.23
N PRO A 138 -0.44 -2.01 6.47
CA PRO A 138 -0.62 -3.05 7.47
C PRO A 138 -1.66 -4.07 7.01
N ILE A 139 -1.38 -5.36 7.21
CA ILE A 139 -2.18 -6.50 6.74
C ILE A 139 -2.27 -7.54 7.85
N GLY A 140 -3.43 -8.18 7.98
CA GLY A 140 -3.63 -9.28 8.91
C GLY A 140 -5.06 -9.79 8.88
N TYR A 141 -5.35 -10.85 9.62
CA TYR A 141 -6.71 -11.32 9.79
C TYR A 141 -7.52 -10.29 10.59
N PRO A 142 -8.69 -9.85 10.08
CA PRO A 142 -9.46 -8.79 10.73
C PRO A 142 -9.98 -9.23 12.11
N ALA A 143 -9.76 -8.41 13.12
CA ALA A 143 -10.41 -8.53 14.43
C ALA A 143 -11.78 -7.84 14.45
N GLN A 144 -12.07 -7.03 13.46
CA GLN A 144 -13.34 -6.33 13.27
C GLN A 144 -13.75 -6.43 11.80
N THR A 145 -15.04 -6.54 11.54
CA THR A 145 -15.59 -6.46 10.18
C THR A 145 -16.28 -5.10 10.01
N PRO A 146 -15.56 -4.09 9.50
CA PRO A 146 -16.17 -2.79 9.28
C PRO A 146 -17.24 -2.87 8.21
N GLU A 147 -18.36 -2.21 8.43
CA GLU A 147 -19.43 -2.12 7.45
C GLU A 147 -18.95 -1.45 6.15
N PRO A 148 -19.29 -2.02 4.99
CA PRO A 148 -18.98 -1.40 3.71
C PRO A 148 -19.65 -0.03 3.59
N LYS A 149 -18.85 1.00 3.28
CA LYS A 149 -19.39 2.34 3.02
C LYS A 149 -20.06 2.38 1.66
N GLN A 150 -21.28 2.89 1.58
CA GLN A 150 -21.92 3.17 0.31
C GLN A 150 -21.16 4.30 -0.40
N LYS A 151 -20.51 3.96 -1.51
CA LYS A 151 -19.68 4.89 -2.31
C LYS A 151 -20.22 5.10 -3.71
N TRP A 152 -21.24 4.32 -4.10
CA TRP A 152 -21.86 4.48 -5.40
C TRP A 152 -22.51 5.85 -5.51
N ASN A 153 -22.08 6.61 -6.49
CA ASN A 153 -22.64 7.91 -6.79
C ASN A 153 -22.75 8.08 -8.31
N PRO A 154 -23.94 7.93 -8.90
CA PRO A 154 -24.13 8.09 -10.33
C PRO A 154 -23.81 9.50 -10.82
N GLY A 155 -23.82 10.51 -9.93
CA GLY A 155 -23.40 11.88 -10.23
C GLY A 155 -21.92 12.00 -10.64
N ASN A 156 -21.09 10.99 -10.36
CA ASN A 156 -19.68 10.94 -10.80
C ASN A 156 -19.52 10.38 -12.22
N ILE A 157 -20.62 9.98 -12.89
CA ILE A 157 -20.56 9.36 -14.21
C ILE A 157 -20.97 10.41 -15.26
N ARG A 158 -20.15 10.54 -16.29
CA ARG A 158 -20.44 11.34 -17.49
C ARG A 158 -20.34 10.45 -18.70
N ARG A 159 -21.16 10.71 -19.71
CA ARG A 159 -21.13 9.98 -20.99
C ARG A 159 -20.83 10.97 -22.12
N ASN A 160 -19.84 10.62 -22.94
CA ASN A 160 -19.45 11.36 -24.16
C ASN A 160 -19.02 12.81 -23.94
N GLY A 161 -18.80 13.25 -22.70
CA GLY A 161 -18.35 14.59 -22.38
C GLY A 161 -18.70 15.01 -20.95
N TRP A 162 -18.33 16.22 -20.58
CA TRP A 162 -18.57 16.79 -19.24
C TRP A 162 -19.95 17.45 -19.12
N THR A 163 -20.36 18.16 -20.14
CA THR A 163 -21.68 18.83 -20.20
C THR A 163 -22.79 17.84 -20.54
N ARG A 164 -23.94 18.04 -19.93
CA ARG A 164 -25.17 17.30 -20.25
C ARG A 164 -25.74 17.82 -21.58
#